data_ea5f930c6469822bc31e76911620686a
#
_entry.id   ea5f930c6469822bc31e76911620686a
#
_cell.length_a   1.000
_cell.length_b   1.000
_cell.length_c   1.000
_cell.angle_alpha   90.00
_cell.angle_beta   90.00
_cell.angle_gamma   90.00
#
_symmetry.space_group_name_H-M   'P 1'
#
loop_
_entity.id
_entity.type
_entity.pdbx_description
1 polymer ?
#
loop_
_entity_poly.entity_id
_entity_poly.type
_entity_poly.pdbx_seq_one_letter_code
_entity_poly.pdbx_strand_id
1 'polypeptide(L)'
;LAFFDAIAPIVYAESVDMSVAWMQSRYDKGETVEEQTAYMNCPMDKAQYEGFIDALLAAEKTAFHEGETAGYFDGCLPIEVMAERGRETLRFGPMKPVGLTNPHSERKPYAVVQLRRDNKLGTLYNIVGFQTKMKYGAQTAVFKMIPGLHDASFARLGGIHRNTFINSPTLLDEQMRLKSRPNIRFAGQITGVEGYVESAAMGLLAGRMAAAEILGRDLPPPPPETAMGALITHITGGQMGHFAPYVKGCVAAFL
;
A
#
# COMPACT_ATOMS: atom_id res chain seq x y z
N LEU A 1 -7.17 18.51 -5.10
CA LEU A 1 -7.53 17.09 -5.14
C LEU A 1 -6.97 16.38 -3.90
N ALA A 2 -7.58 15.29 -3.49
CA ALA A 2 -7.09 14.45 -2.40
C ALA A 2 -7.35 12.97 -2.71
N PHE A 3 -6.49 12.10 -2.19
CA PHE A 3 -6.72 10.66 -2.14
C PHE A 3 -6.38 10.14 -0.75
N PHE A 4 -6.91 8.98 -0.41
CA PHE A 4 -6.70 8.34 0.87
C PHE A 4 -5.85 7.08 0.69
N ASP A 5 -4.81 6.97 1.50
CA ASP A 5 -3.91 5.83 1.58
C ASP A 5 -4.10 5.15 2.94
N ALA A 6 -4.40 3.86 2.93
CA ALA A 6 -4.58 3.08 4.14
C ALA A 6 -3.36 2.21 4.39
N ILE A 7 -2.94 2.12 5.66
CA ILE A 7 -1.79 1.31 6.09
C ILE A 7 -2.27 0.11 6.88
N ALA A 8 -1.55 -1.02 6.70
CA ALA A 8 -1.77 -2.25 7.45
C ALA A 8 -1.04 -2.22 8.80
N PRO A 9 -1.53 -2.95 9.81
CA PRO A 9 -0.84 -3.09 11.08
C PRO A 9 0.41 -3.95 10.98
N ILE A 10 1.33 -3.71 11.94
CA ILE A 10 2.57 -4.46 12.13
C ILE A 10 2.51 -5.12 13.52
N VAL A 11 2.83 -6.41 13.57
CA VAL A 11 2.89 -7.20 14.80
C VAL A 11 4.33 -7.59 15.13
N TYR A 12 4.61 -7.81 16.42
CA TYR A 12 5.86 -8.41 16.86
C TYR A 12 5.84 -9.92 16.57
N ALA A 13 6.92 -10.43 15.96
CA ALA A 13 7.05 -11.84 15.60
C ALA A 13 6.88 -12.79 16.79
N GLU A 14 7.46 -12.42 17.94
CA GLU A 14 7.42 -13.20 19.19
C GLU A 14 6.01 -13.35 19.78
N SER A 15 5.08 -12.50 19.38
CA SER A 15 3.68 -12.53 19.83
C SER A 15 2.76 -13.35 18.93
N VAL A 16 3.29 -13.94 17.85
CA VAL A 16 2.54 -14.83 16.96
C VAL A 16 2.66 -16.27 17.45
N ASP A 17 1.53 -16.93 17.64
CA ASP A 17 1.49 -18.34 18.07
C ASP A 17 1.86 -19.27 16.90
N MET A 18 3.13 -19.73 16.91
CA MET A 18 3.67 -20.62 15.89
C MET A 18 3.21 -22.09 16.05
N SER A 19 2.46 -22.43 17.08
CA SER A 19 1.76 -23.74 17.16
C SER A 19 0.55 -23.80 16.22
N VAL A 20 0.05 -22.65 15.80
CA VAL A 20 -1.07 -22.47 14.86
C VAL A 20 -0.58 -21.95 13.51
N ALA A 21 0.28 -20.93 13.53
CA ALA A 21 0.87 -20.35 12.33
C ALA A 21 2.09 -21.15 11.83
N TRP A 22 2.43 -20.99 10.55
CA TRP A 22 3.62 -21.61 9.98
C TRP A 22 4.31 -20.72 8.95
N MET A 23 5.59 -21.01 8.67
CA MET A 23 6.38 -20.28 7.68
C MET A 23 6.30 -20.96 6.32
N GLN A 24 5.81 -20.25 5.31
CA GLN A 24 5.78 -20.72 3.91
C GLN A 24 5.49 -19.57 2.96
N SER A 25 6.18 -19.50 1.83
CA SER A 25 5.80 -18.71 0.67
C SER A 25 4.83 -19.50 -0.21
N ARG A 26 3.93 -18.81 -0.93
CA ARG A 26 2.96 -19.48 -1.82
C ARG A 26 3.68 -20.28 -2.90
N TYR A 27 3.25 -21.52 -3.08
CA TYR A 27 3.84 -22.48 -4.03
C TYR A 27 5.33 -22.74 -3.77
N ASP A 28 5.79 -22.56 -2.53
CA ASP A 28 7.20 -22.67 -2.13
C ASP A 28 8.13 -21.84 -3.04
N LYS A 29 7.61 -20.69 -3.50
CA LYS A 29 8.30 -19.80 -4.44
C LYS A 29 9.52 -19.17 -3.77
N GLY A 30 10.68 -19.30 -4.43
CA GLY A 30 11.96 -18.76 -4.02
C GLY A 30 13.08 -19.73 -4.36
N GLU A 31 14.30 -19.25 -4.52
CA GLU A 31 15.48 -20.05 -4.80
C GLU A 31 16.18 -20.52 -3.51
N THR A 32 15.95 -19.82 -2.42
CA THR A 32 16.53 -20.11 -1.10
C THR A 32 15.45 -20.52 -0.10
N VAL A 33 15.85 -21.24 0.95
CA VAL A 33 14.95 -21.60 2.06
C VAL A 33 14.35 -20.36 2.72
N GLU A 34 15.13 -19.28 2.84
CA GLU A 34 14.65 -18.02 3.41
C GLU A 34 13.52 -17.39 2.57
N GLU A 35 13.63 -17.44 1.25
CA GLU A 35 12.59 -16.96 0.34
C GLU A 35 11.35 -17.87 0.35
N GLN A 36 11.54 -19.19 0.43
CA GLN A 36 10.45 -20.17 0.52
C GLN A 36 9.70 -20.08 1.85
N THR A 37 10.31 -19.54 2.89
CA THR A 37 9.74 -19.35 4.23
C THR A 37 9.58 -17.86 4.61
N ALA A 38 9.36 -16.97 3.63
CA ALA A 38 9.34 -15.53 3.86
C ALA A 38 8.06 -15.01 4.55
N TYR A 39 7.01 -15.83 4.64
CA TYR A 39 5.71 -15.43 5.20
C TYR A 39 5.30 -16.33 6.35
N MET A 40 4.79 -15.73 7.45
CA MET A 40 3.97 -16.44 8.42
C MET A 40 2.54 -16.55 7.88
N ASN A 41 1.92 -17.70 8.06
CA ASN A 41 0.58 -18.01 7.58
C ASN A 41 -0.33 -18.39 8.75
N CYS A 42 -1.41 -17.66 8.93
CA CYS A 42 -2.41 -17.90 9.97
C CYS A 42 -3.67 -18.49 9.31
N PRO A 43 -4.01 -19.78 9.58
CA PRO A 43 -5.14 -20.45 8.94
C PRO A 43 -6.46 -20.06 9.60
N MET A 44 -7.52 -20.07 8.82
CA MET A 44 -8.89 -19.97 9.31
C MET A 44 -9.74 -21.08 8.72
N ASP A 45 -10.61 -21.69 9.54
CA ASP A 45 -11.71 -22.48 9.05
C ASP A 45 -12.86 -21.57 8.59
N LYS A 46 -13.95 -22.18 8.07
CA LYS A 46 -15.09 -21.43 7.54
C LYS A 46 -15.79 -20.61 8.63
N ALA A 47 -16.02 -21.18 9.80
CA ALA A 47 -16.74 -20.51 10.88
C ALA A 47 -15.92 -19.33 11.45
N GLN A 48 -14.60 -19.51 11.61
CA GLN A 48 -13.67 -18.45 12.00
C GLN A 48 -13.64 -17.32 10.97
N TYR A 49 -13.60 -17.65 9.69
CA TYR A 49 -13.65 -16.67 8.61
C TYR A 49 -14.96 -15.88 8.61
N GLU A 50 -16.10 -16.54 8.69
CA GLU A 50 -17.41 -15.87 8.71
C GLU A 50 -17.55 -14.95 9.92
N GLY A 51 -17.14 -15.41 11.12
CA GLY A 51 -17.13 -14.58 12.32
C GLY A 51 -16.19 -13.38 12.21
N PHE A 52 -15.01 -13.57 11.60
CA PHE A 52 -14.07 -12.48 11.31
C PHE A 52 -14.68 -11.43 10.35
N ILE A 53 -15.33 -11.86 9.28
CA ILE A 53 -16.00 -10.95 8.34
C ILE A 53 -17.11 -10.15 9.03
N ASP A 54 -17.93 -10.80 9.88
CA ASP A 54 -18.98 -10.11 10.62
C ASP A 54 -18.41 -9.05 11.56
N ALA A 55 -17.37 -9.39 12.31
CA ALA A 55 -16.69 -8.46 13.20
C ALA A 55 -16.04 -7.29 12.43
N LEU A 56 -15.41 -7.57 11.29
CA LEU A 56 -14.78 -6.59 10.43
C LEU A 56 -15.79 -5.57 9.87
N LEU A 57 -16.95 -6.06 9.41
CA LEU A 57 -18.01 -5.21 8.86
C LEU A 57 -18.70 -4.37 9.94
N ALA A 58 -18.88 -4.93 11.15
CA ALA A 58 -19.48 -4.26 12.31
C ALA A 58 -18.52 -3.30 13.03
N ALA A 59 -17.22 -3.40 12.77
CA ALA A 59 -16.19 -2.63 13.45
C ALA A 59 -16.36 -1.12 13.28
N GLU A 60 -16.05 -0.37 14.33
CA GLU A 60 -16.07 1.09 14.29
C GLU A 60 -14.97 1.63 13.35
N LYS A 61 -15.37 2.47 12.41
CA LYS A 61 -14.51 3.01 11.35
C LYS A 61 -14.32 4.51 11.52
N THR A 62 -13.19 5.03 11.03
CA THR A 62 -12.96 6.47 10.93
C THR A 62 -13.90 7.04 9.88
N ALA A 63 -14.72 8.03 10.26
CA ALA A 63 -15.57 8.74 9.33
C ALA A 63 -14.74 9.76 8.52
N PHE A 64 -15.12 9.96 7.26
CA PHE A 64 -14.62 11.09 6.48
C PHE A 64 -15.37 12.38 6.86
N HIS A 65 -14.72 13.53 6.67
CA HIS A 65 -15.38 14.81 6.86
C HIS A 65 -16.47 15.05 5.79
N GLU A 66 -17.49 15.83 6.13
CA GLU A 66 -18.56 16.22 5.18
C GLU A 66 -17.95 16.83 3.92
N GLY A 67 -18.37 16.31 2.74
CA GLY A 67 -17.88 16.75 1.44
C GLY A 67 -16.62 16.02 0.92
N GLU A 68 -16.04 15.09 1.68
CA GLU A 68 -14.97 14.24 1.21
C GLU A 68 -15.54 12.99 0.53
N THR A 69 -15.50 12.93 -0.80
CA THR A 69 -15.68 11.68 -1.54
C THR A 69 -14.40 10.86 -1.45
N ALA A 70 -14.48 9.69 -0.82
CA ALA A 70 -13.35 8.80 -0.64
C ALA A 70 -12.90 8.18 -1.98
N GLY A 71 -12.00 8.86 -2.67
CA GLY A 71 -11.16 8.20 -3.67
C GLY A 71 -10.09 7.40 -2.94
N TYR A 72 -10.28 6.10 -2.72
CA TYR A 72 -9.20 5.24 -2.26
C TYR A 72 -8.25 4.97 -3.43
N PHE A 73 -6.96 4.93 -3.12
CA PHE A 73 -5.98 4.39 -4.04
C PHE A 73 -6.19 2.87 -4.17
N ASP A 74 -6.36 2.35 -5.39
CA ASP A 74 -6.70 0.94 -5.62
C ASP A 74 -5.72 -0.05 -4.98
N GLY A 75 -4.43 0.29 -4.93
CA GLY A 75 -3.40 -0.54 -4.31
C GLY A 75 -3.42 -0.55 -2.77
N CYS A 76 -4.17 0.35 -2.13
CA CYS A 76 -4.26 0.51 -0.68
C CYS A 76 -5.71 0.52 -0.18
N LEU A 77 -6.58 -0.22 -0.88
CA LEU A 77 -7.99 -0.34 -0.51
C LEU A 77 -8.13 -0.94 0.89
N PRO A 78 -8.87 -0.31 1.81
CA PRO A 78 -9.10 -0.87 3.15
C PRO A 78 -9.78 -2.24 3.09
N ILE A 79 -9.36 -3.15 3.98
CA ILE A 79 -9.85 -4.53 3.99
C ILE A 79 -11.36 -4.62 4.22
N GLU A 80 -11.92 -3.75 5.05
CA GLU A 80 -13.36 -3.67 5.29
C GLU A 80 -14.12 -3.19 4.04
N VAL A 81 -13.54 -2.33 3.23
CA VAL A 81 -14.13 -1.90 1.94
C VAL A 81 -14.11 -3.04 0.93
N MET A 82 -13.07 -3.87 0.94
CA MET A 82 -13.05 -5.10 0.15
C MET A 82 -14.11 -6.10 0.62
N ALA A 83 -14.29 -6.28 1.94
CA ALA A 83 -15.30 -7.16 2.51
C ALA A 83 -16.75 -6.69 2.21
N GLU A 84 -16.99 -5.39 2.14
CA GLU A 84 -18.29 -4.78 1.77
C GLU A 84 -18.69 -5.15 0.32
N ARG A 85 -17.74 -5.44 -0.57
CA ARG A 85 -18.01 -5.89 -1.96
C ARG A 85 -18.57 -7.32 -2.04
N GLY A 86 -18.44 -8.09 -0.97
CA GLY A 86 -18.96 -9.46 -0.84
C GLY A 86 -18.17 -10.27 0.18
N ARG A 87 -18.88 -11.13 0.92
CA ARG A 87 -18.28 -11.91 2.03
C ARG A 87 -17.08 -12.76 1.61
N GLU A 88 -17.08 -13.28 0.39
CA GLU A 88 -16.00 -14.12 -0.15
C GLU A 88 -14.86 -13.33 -0.79
N THR A 89 -14.99 -12.02 -0.95
CA THR A 89 -13.99 -11.19 -1.66
C THR A 89 -12.58 -11.36 -1.07
N LEU A 90 -12.45 -11.36 0.25
CA LEU A 90 -11.13 -11.49 0.91
C LEU A 90 -10.51 -12.86 0.67
N ARG A 91 -11.32 -13.92 0.59
CA ARG A 91 -10.86 -15.29 0.34
C ARG A 91 -10.32 -15.49 -1.08
N PHE A 92 -10.77 -14.70 -2.04
CA PHE A 92 -10.21 -14.66 -3.40
C PHE A 92 -9.14 -13.59 -3.58
N GLY A 93 -8.93 -12.75 -2.56
CA GLY A 93 -7.95 -11.67 -2.50
C GLY A 93 -6.83 -11.92 -1.49
N PRO A 94 -6.68 -11.05 -0.48
CA PRO A 94 -5.56 -11.10 0.47
C PRO A 94 -5.56 -12.36 1.36
N MET A 95 -6.71 -12.98 1.59
CA MET A 95 -6.84 -14.16 2.45
C MET A 95 -6.96 -15.49 1.68
N LYS A 96 -6.59 -15.53 0.40
CA LYS A 96 -6.70 -16.76 -0.39
C LYS A 96 -5.82 -17.89 0.19
N PRO A 97 -6.30 -19.14 0.30
CA PRO A 97 -5.51 -20.26 0.85
C PRO A 97 -4.65 -20.97 -0.19
N VAL A 98 -4.80 -20.67 -1.48
CA VAL A 98 -4.18 -21.40 -2.59
C VAL A 98 -2.66 -21.32 -2.55
N GLY A 99 -1.97 -22.44 -2.82
CA GLY A 99 -0.52 -22.54 -2.85
C GLY A 99 0.14 -22.61 -1.46
N LEU A 100 -0.65 -22.93 -0.43
CA LEU A 100 -0.18 -23.08 0.96
C LEU A 100 -0.62 -24.44 1.51
N THR A 101 0.26 -25.07 2.29
CA THR A 101 0.02 -26.36 2.95
C THR A 101 0.22 -26.18 4.46
N ASN A 102 -0.85 -26.37 5.23
CA ASN A 102 -0.79 -26.25 6.68
C ASN A 102 -0.12 -27.51 7.30
N PRO A 103 1.06 -27.40 7.93
CA PRO A 103 1.74 -28.54 8.54
C PRO A 103 1.05 -29.02 9.83
N HIS A 104 0.17 -28.21 10.42
CA HIS A 104 -0.53 -28.53 11.66
C HIS A 104 -1.88 -29.24 11.44
N SER A 105 -2.32 -29.42 10.16
CA SER A 105 -3.60 -30.03 9.84
C SER A 105 -3.64 -30.60 8.44
N GLU A 106 -4.23 -31.80 8.30
CA GLU A 106 -4.50 -32.41 6.98
C GLU A 106 -5.60 -31.68 6.21
N ARG A 107 -6.45 -30.92 6.91
CA ARG A 107 -7.52 -30.14 6.28
C ARG A 107 -6.98 -28.85 5.69
N LYS A 108 -7.30 -28.61 4.42
CA LYS A 108 -6.98 -27.33 3.77
C LYS A 108 -7.69 -26.20 4.50
N PRO A 109 -7.00 -25.11 4.84
CA PRO A 109 -7.63 -23.93 5.44
C PRO A 109 -8.65 -23.32 4.47
N TYR A 110 -9.74 -22.79 5.04
CA TYR A 110 -10.74 -22.07 4.25
C TYR A 110 -10.22 -20.72 3.77
N ALA A 111 -9.49 -20.01 4.64
CA ALA A 111 -8.77 -18.79 4.36
C ALA A 111 -7.42 -18.78 5.08
N VAL A 112 -6.49 -17.96 4.63
CA VAL A 112 -5.17 -17.77 5.27
C VAL A 112 -4.81 -16.30 5.30
N VAL A 113 -4.47 -15.80 6.49
CA VAL A 113 -3.87 -14.48 6.65
C VAL A 113 -2.36 -14.63 6.58
N GLN A 114 -1.72 -13.85 5.71
CA GLN A 114 -0.26 -13.85 5.57
C GLN A 114 0.35 -12.63 6.25
N LEU A 115 1.46 -12.87 6.95
CA LEU A 115 2.28 -11.81 7.52
C LEU A 115 3.64 -11.83 6.82
N ARG A 116 4.08 -10.67 6.34
CA ARG A 116 5.37 -10.50 5.65
C ARG A 116 6.36 -9.80 6.57
N ARG A 117 7.61 -10.25 6.59
CA ARG A 117 8.70 -9.61 7.31
C ARG A 117 8.78 -8.12 6.94
N ASP A 118 8.78 -7.25 7.94
CA ASP A 118 8.81 -5.79 7.78
C ASP A 118 10.22 -5.20 8.01
N ASN A 119 11.08 -5.91 8.75
CA ASN A 119 12.46 -5.49 9.02
C ASN A 119 13.47 -6.61 8.78
N LYS A 120 14.74 -6.24 8.59
CA LYS A 120 15.85 -7.20 8.35
C LYS A 120 16.07 -8.18 9.51
N LEU A 121 15.77 -7.77 10.74
CA LEU A 121 15.95 -8.60 11.94
C LEU A 121 14.89 -9.70 12.07
N GLY A 122 13.79 -9.62 11.32
CA GLY A 122 12.69 -10.57 11.41
C GLY A 122 11.87 -10.48 12.71
N THR A 123 11.96 -9.36 13.42
CA THR A 123 11.23 -9.12 14.67
C THR A 123 9.85 -8.48 14.45
N LEU A 124 9.59 -7.93 13.26
CA LEU A 124 8.37 -7.25 12.89
C LEU A 124 7.77 -7.82 11.61
N TYR A 125 6.46 -8.00 11.61
CA TYR A 125 5.71 -8.54 10.49
C TYR A 125 4.48 -7.68 10.17
N ASN A 126 4.32 -7.34 8.90
CA ASN A 126 3.20 -6.62 8.35
C ASN A 126 2.08 -7.60 7.96
N ILE A 127 0.84 -7.34 8.35
CA ILE A 127 -0.31 -8.15 7.93
C ILE A 127 -0.67 -7.80 6.49
N VAL A 128 -0.40 -8.70 5.56
CA VAL A 128 -0.47 -8.45 4.11
C VAL A 128 -1.91 -8.22 3.65
N GLY A 129 -2.15 -7.05 3.05
CA GLY A 129 -3.47 -6.70 2.50
C GLY A 129 -4.49 -6.25 3.54
N PHE A 130 -4.06 -6.00 4.77
CA PHE A 130 -4.91 -5.59 5.88
C PHE A 130 -4.85 -4.08 6.17
N GLN A 131 -4.68 -3.28 5.13
CA GLN A 131 -4.87 -1.84 5.24
C GLN A 131 -6.29 -1.57 5.76
N THR A 132 -6.44 -0.62 6.70
CA THR A 132 -7.72 -0.43 7.38
C THR A 132 -8.00 1.01 7.77
N LYS A 133 -9.28 1.37 7.80
CA LYS A 133 -9.81 2.61 8.39
C LYS A 133 -10.52 2.38 9.74
N MET A 134 -10.44 1.17 10.29
CA MET A 134 -10.99 0.89 11.63
C MET A 134 -10.30 1.75 12.68
N LYS A 135 -11.03 2.13 13.72
CA LYS A 135 -10.43 2.75 14.91
C LYS A 135 -9.52 1.77 15.65
N TYR A 136 -8.52 2.26 16.36
CA TYR A 136 -7.46 1.44 16.99
C TYR A 136 -7.99 0.34 17.90
N GLY A 137 -8.99 0.64 18.74
CA GLY A 137 -9.61 -0.38 19.61
C GLY A 137 -10.30 -1.49 18.81
N ALA A 138 -11.01 -1.12 17.75
CA ALA A 138 -11.68 -2.07 16.87
C ALA A 138 -10.66 -2.94 16.10
N GLN A 139 -9.55 -2.37 15.62
CA GLN A 139 -8.48 -3.14 14.98
C GLN A 139 -7.94 -4.24 15.89
N THR A 140 -7.60 -3.89 17.13
CA THR A 140 -7.07 -4.85 18.10
C THR A 140 -8.08 -5.99 18.36
N ALA A 141 -9.36 -5.66 18.55
CA ALA A 141 -10.40 -6.66 18.80
C ALA A 141 -10.59 -7.60 17.60
N VAL A 142 -10.70 -7.05 16.39
CA VAL A 142 -10.96 -7.83 15.16
C VAL A 142 -9.74 -8.67 14.76
N PHE A 143 -8.53 -8.10 14.77
CA PHE A 143 -7.35 -8.82 14.30
C PHE A 143 -6.90 -9.92 15.28
N LYS A 144 -7.20 -9.79 16.58
CA LYS A 144 -6.98 -10.86 17.55
C LYS A 144 -7.93 -12.05 17.40
N MET A 145 -8.97 -11.95 16.57
CA MET A 145 -9.81 -13.10 16.21
C MET A 145 -9.10 -14.07 15.23
N ILE A 146 -8.03 -13.63 14.59
CA ILE A 146 -7.27 -14.45 13.64
C ILE A 146 -6.48 -15.51 14.41
N PRO A 147 -6.65 -16.82 14.12
CA PRO A 147 -5.88 -17.89 14.77
C PRO A 147 -4.38 -17.66 14.63
N GLY A 148 -3.67 -17.75 15.73
CA GLY A 148 -2.25 -17.40 15.82
C GLY A 148 -1.98 -15.94 16.21
N LEU A 149 -3.00 -15.07 16.23
CA LEU A 149 -2.87 -13.66 16.64
C LEU A 149 -3.67 -13.29 17.90
N HIS A 150 -4.20 -14.26 18.65
CA HIS A 150 -5.00 -13.99 19.86
C HIS A 150 -4.26 -13.14 20.90
N ASP A 151 -2.98 -13.41 21.08
CA ASP A 151 -2.11 -12.69 22.02
C ASP A 151 -1.18 -11.69 21.31
N ALA A 152 -1.41 -11.43 20.03
CA ALA A 152 -0.55 -10.57 19.25
C ALA A 152 -0.40 -9.18 19.85
N SER A 153 0.85 -8.73 19.90
CA SER A 153 1.24 -7.36 20.24
C SER A 153 1.52 -6.57 18.97
N PHE A 154 0.87 -5.43 18.84
CA PHE A 154 1.00 -4.58 17.65
C PHE A 154 2.10 -3.54 17.88
N ALA A 155 3.13 -3.58 17.06
CA ALA A 155 4.16 -2.53 17.01
C ALA A 155 3.58 -1.23 16.43
N ARG A 156 2.64 -1.36 15.50
CA ARG A 156 1.88 -0.25 14.92
C ARG A 156 0.51 -0.76 14.46
N LEU A 157 -0.52 0.01 14.74
CA LEU A 157 -1.85 -0.21 14.18
C LEU A 157 -1.95 0.45 12.80
N GLY A 158 -2.91 0.00 12.00
CA GLY A 158 -3.23 0.57 10.71
C GLY A 158 -3.89 1.95 10.84
N GLY A 159 -3.95 2.67 9.77
CA GLY A 159 -4.57 3.99 9.73
C GLY A 159 -4.81 4.48 8.32
N ILE A 160 -5.54 5.60 8.21
CA ILE A 160 -5.76 6.30 6.96
C ILE A 160 -4.95 7.59 6.95
N HIS A 161 -4.26 7.83 5.85
CA HIS A 161 -3.59 9.07 5.56
C HIS A 161 -4.30 9.77 4.42
N ARG A 162 -4.56 11.06 4.58
CA ARG A 162 -5.05 11.92 3.52
C ARG A 162 -3.88 12.57 2.81
N ASN A 163 -3.78 12.32 1.52
CA ASN A 163 -2.77 12.92 0.65
C ASN A 163 -3.43 14.00 -0.22
N THR A 164 -2.82 15.17 -0.27
CA THR A 164 -3.28 16.29 -1.10
C THR A 164 -2.36 16.43 -2.30
N PHE A 165 -2.94 16.65 -3.48
CA PHE A 165 -2.19 16.89 -4.71
C PHE A 165 -2.88 17.90 -5.60
N ILE A 166 -2.12 18.56 -6.48
CA ILE A 166 -2.63 19.51 -7.47
C ILE A 166 -2.94 18.78 -8.78
N ASN A 167 -3.78 19.37 -9.62
CA ASN A 167 -3.99 18.87 -10.98
C ASN A 167 -2.80 19.26 -11.88
N SER A 168 -1.69 18.56 -11.70
CA SER A 168 -0.41 18.88 -12.33
C SER A 168 -0.47 18.92 -13.85
N PRO A 169 -1.15 18.02 -14.59
CA PRO A 169 -1.25 18.09 -16.03
C PRO A 169 -1.83 19.41 -16.55
N THR A 170 -2.76 19.97 -15.81
CA THR A 170 -3.37 21.27 -16.16
C THR A 170 -2.49 22.43 -15.74
N LEU A 171 -1.84 22.32 -14.58
CA LEU A 171 -1.20 23.45 -13.90
C LEU A 171 0.30 23.58 -14.16
N LEU A 172 1.01 22.49 -14.44
CA LEU A 172 2.47 22.49 -14.57
C LEU A 172 2.91 22.33 -16.02
N ASP A 173 4.06 22.93 -16.35
CA ASP A 173 4.82 22.68 -17.57
C ASP A 173 5.84 21.54 -17.36
N GLU A 174 6.56 21.15 -18.42
CA GLU A 174 7.56 20.08 -18.41
C GLU A 174 8.78 20.37 -17.53
N GLN A 175 8.97 21.61 -17.09
CA GLN A 175 9.96 21.99 -16.09
C GLN A 175 9.39 22.07 -14.68
N MET A 176 8.18 21.50 -14.48
CA MET A 176 7.44 21.47 -13.21
C MET A 176 7.10 22.88 -12.67
N ARG A 177 7.11 23.90 -13.53
CA ARG A 177 6.73 25.27 -13.19
C ARG A 177 5.23 25.43 -13.30
N LEU A 178 4.68 26.24 -12.40
CA LEU A 178 3.29 26.66 -12.50
C LEU A 178 3.09 27.54 -13.74
N LYS A 179 2.27 27.11 -14.70
CA LYS A 179 2.03 27.82 -15.96
C LYS A 179 1.60 29.29 -15.76
N SER A 180 0.83 29.58 -14.69
CA SER A 180 0.40 30.94 -14.35
C SER A 180 1.47 31.76 -13.62
N ARG A 181 2.49 31.11 -13.03
CA ARG A 181 3.59 31.73 -12.28
C ARG A 181 4.86 30.92 -12.46
N PRO A 182 5.63 31.13 -13.54
CA PRO A 182 6.79 30.29 -13.87
C PRO A 182 7.94 30.32 -12.85
N ASN A 183 7.95 31.29 -11.95
CA ASN A 183 8.89 31.38 -10.84
C ASN A 183 8.59 30.42 -9.68
N ILE A 184 7.49 29.66 -9.75
CA ILE A 184 7.08 28.66 -8.74
C ILE A 184 7.14 27.27 -9.37
N ARG A 185 7.82 26.33 -8.70
CA ARG A 185 7.87 24.91 -9.06
C ARG A 185 7.26 24.06 -7.98
N PHE A 186 6.71 22.91 -8.40
CA PHE A 186 6.20 21.87 -7.52
C PHE A 186 6.88 20.55 -7.85
N ALA A 187 7.21 19.76 -6.81
CA ALA A 187 7.79 18.44 -6.98
C ALA A 187 7.35 17.48 -5.89
N GLY A 188 7.48 16.18 -6.15
CA GLY A 188 7.12 15.12 -5.21
C GLY A 188 5.62 14.89 -5.11
N GLN A 189 5.15 14.36 -3.98
CA GLN A 189 3.78 13.89 -3.79
C GLN A 189 2.71 14.93 -4.13
N ILE A 190 2.96 16.19 -3.85
CA ILE A 190 2.02 17.29 -4.18
C ILE A 190 1.71 17.38 -5.68
N THR A 191 2.57 16.84 -6.53
CA THR A 191 2.38 16.80 -8.00
C THR A 191 1.69 15.53 -8.48
N GLY A 192 1.28 14.62 -7.58
CA GLY A 192 0.69 13.33 -7.92
C GLY A 192 1.71 12.21 -8.09
N VAL A 193 2.98 12.46 -7.77
CA VAL A 193 4.02 11.43 -7.71
C VAL A 193 3.92 10.70 -6.38
N GLU A 194 3.75 9.39 -6.40
CA GLU A 194 3.78 8.57 -5.21
C GLU A 194 5.09 7.75 -5.13
N GLY A 195 5.58 7.54 -3.93
CA GLY A 195 6.83 6.84 -3.65
C GLY A 195 7.91 7.80 -3.14
N TYR A 196 8.69 7.33 -2.14
CA TYR A 196 9.74 8.17 -1.52
C TYR A 196 10.89 8.45 -2.47
N VAL A 197 11.34 7.43 -3.21
CA VAL A 197 12.45 7.55 -4.17
C VAL A 197 12.03 8.43 -5.34
N GLU A 198 10.83 8.21 -5.87
CA GLU A 198 10.25 8.98 -6.96
C GLU A 198 10.08 10.46 -6.57
N SER A 199 9.56 10.73 -5.38
CA SER A 199 9.42 12.10 -4.86
C SER A 199 10.76 12.79 -4.67
N ALA A 200 11.77 12.07 -4.14
CA ALA A 200 13.13 12.59 -3.99
C ALA A 200 13.78 12.88 -5.35
N ALA A 201 13.63 11.98 -6.32
CA ALA A 201 14.12 12.15 -7.69
C ALA A 201 13.53 13.40 -8.37
N MET A 202 12.20 13.58 -8.24
CA MET A 202 11.52 14.76 -8.78
C MET A 202 11.96 16.04 -8.06
N GLY A 203 12.17 15.99 -6.75
CA GLY A 203 12.73 17.13 -5.99
C GLY A 203 14.13 17.53 -6.44
N LEU A 204 15.02 16.55 -6.64
CA LEU A 204 16.36 16.76 -7.16
C LEU A 204 16.32 17.40 -8.56
N LEU A 205 15.45 16.89 -9.43
CA LEU A 205 15.32 17.38 -10.80
C LEU A 205 14.78 18.81 -10.83
N ALA A 206 13.74 19.12 -10.04
CA ALA A 206 13.20 20.47 -9.90
C ALA A 206 14.27 21.46 -9.39
N GLY A 207 15.08 21.05 -8.40
CA GLY A 207 16.18 21.85 -7.89
C GLY A 207 17.27 22.11 -8.94
N ARG A 208 17.64 21.10 -9.73
CA ARG A 208 18.61 21.26 -10.84
C ARG A 208 18.10 22.18 -11.93
N MET A 209 16.83 22.06 -12.33
CA MET A 209 16.20 22.94 -13.31
C MET A 209 16.13 24.39 -12.82
N ALA A 210 15.78 24.59 -11.53
CA ALA A 210 15.77 25.92 -10.93
C ALA A 210 17.19 26.55 -10.87
N ALA A 211 18.19 25.78 -10.51
CA ALA A 211 19.58 26.25 -10.47
C ALA A 211 20.09 26.61 -11.88
N ALA A 212 19.78 25.78 -12.88
CA ALA A 212 20.15 26.04 -14.28
C ALA A 212 19.53 27.35 -14.78
N GLU A 213 18.25 27.58 -14.52
CA GLU A 213 17.55 28.81 -14.88
C GLU A 213 18.21 30.05 -14.26
N ILE A 214 18.52 30.00 -12.96
CA ILE A 214 19.20 31.11 -12.25
C ILE A 214 20.60 31.40 -12.86
N LEU A 215 21.28 30.33 -13.29
CA LEU A 215 22.61 30.44 -13.92
C LEU A 215 22.56 30.75 -15.42
N GLY A 216 21.38 30.98 -15.98
CA GLY A 216 21.20 31.22 -17.41
C GLY A 216 21.59 30.04 -18.32
N ARG A 217 21.49 28.81 -17.78
CA ARG A 217 21.79 27.55 -18.49
C ARG A 217 20.50 26.89 -18.93
N ASP A 218 20.52 26.32 -20.15
CA ASP A 218 19.42 25.45 -20.58
C ASP A 218 19.62 24.04 -19.99
N LEU A 219 18.59 23.53 -19.29
CA LEU A 219 18.51 22.15 -18.81
C LEU A 219 17.18 21.55 -19.26
N PRO A 220 17.18 20.86 -20.42
CA PRO A 220 15.96 20.21 -20.89
C PRO A 220 15.50 19.10 -19.94
N PRO A 221 14.19 18.77 -19.96
CA PRO A 221 13.67 17.61 -19.25
C PRO A 221 14.40 16.33 -19.68
N PRO A 222 14.54 15.34 -18.78
CA PRO A 222 15.04 14.01 -19.16
C PRO A 222 14.17 13.39 -20.28
N PRO A 223 14.77 12.58 -21.18
CA PRO A 223 14.03 11.89 -22.23
C PRO A 223 12.87 11.05 -21.66
N PRO A 224 11.69 11.04 -22.31
CA PRO A 224 10.50 10.31 -21.82
C PRO A 224 10.72 8.81 -21.59
N GLU A 225 11.70 8.22 -22.25
CA GLU A 225 12.09 6.81 -22.15
C GLU A 225 12.85 6.51 -20.85
N THR A 226 13.28 7.52 -20.13
CA THR A 226 13.91 7.35 -18.80
C THR A 226 12.87 7.34 -17.70
N ALA A 227 13.18 6.71 -16.56
CA ALA A 227 12.28 6.69 -15.40
C ALA A 227 11.89 8.13 -14.96
N MET A 228 12.84 9.07 -14.90
CA MET A 228 12.55 10.46 -14.54
C MET A 228 11.75 11.20 -15.62
N GLY A 229 12.04 10.97 -16.91
CA GLY A 229 11.28 11.54 -18.01
C GLY A 229 9.85 11.03 -18.05
N ALA A 230 9.63 9.74 -17.83
CA ALA A 230 8.31 9.14 -17.73
C ALA A 230 7.48 9.76 -16.58
N LEU A 231 8.11 10.02 -15.42
CA LEU A 231 7.47 10.71 -14.31
C LEU A 231 7.02 12.13 -14.68
N ILE A 232 7.89 12.92 -15.32
CA ILE A 232 7.54 14.26 -15.81
C ILE A 232 6.38 14.18 -16.81
N THR A 233 6.48 13.29 -17.80
CA THR A 233 5.44 13.10 -18.82
C THR A 233 4.10 12.77 -18.17
N HIS A 234 4.10 11.89 -17.16
CA HIS A 234 2.89 11.54 -16.42
C HIS A 234 2.26 12.74 -15.71
N ILE A 235 3.04 13.51 -14.95
CA ILE A 235 2.52 14.64 -14.16
C ILE A 235 2.28 15.92 -14.97
N THR A 236 2.74 16.00 -16.22
CA THR A 236 2.55 17.20 -17.06
C THR A 236 1.61 17.00 -18.25
N GLY A 237 0.94 15.84 -18.34
CA GLY A 237 -0.17 15.65 -19.27
C GLY A 237 0.07 14.72 -20.44
N GLY A 238 1.07 13.83 -20.38
CA GLY A 238 1.34 12.83 -21.41
C GLY A 238 0.26 11.75 -21.60
N GLN A 239 -0.75 11.72 -20.74
CA GLN A 239 -1.93 10.85 -20.90
C GLN A 239 -3.20 11.69 -20.73
N MET A 240 -3.92 11.90 -21.82
CA MET A 240 -5.26 12.50 -21.85
C MET A 240 -6.27 11.50 -21.31
N GLY A 241 -6.55 11.52 -20.02
CA GLY A 241 -7.50 10.67 -19.29
C GLY A 241 -7.67 11.16 -17.86
N HIS A 242 -8.39 10.41 -17.03
CA HIS A 242 -8.51 10.73 -15.62
C HIS A 242 -7.12 10.74 -14.96
N PHE A 243 -6.63 11.92 -14.58
CA PHE A 243 -5.41 12.05 -13.81
C PHE A 243 -5.64 11.43 -12.42
N ALA A 244 -5.14 10.22 -12.25
CA ALA A 244 -5.05 9.57 -10.96
C ALA A 244 -3.62 9.74 -10.42
N PRO A 245 -3.43 9.96 -9.12
CA PRO A 245 -2.11 9.97 -8.52
C PRO A 245 -1.57 8.55 -8.58
N TYR A 246 -0.73 8.26 -9.56
CA TYR A 246 -0.19 6.93 -9.74
C TYR A 246 1.17 6.95 -10.42
N VAL A 247 2.16 6.40 -9.72
CA VAL A 247 3.49 6.20 -10.30
C VAL A 247 4.15 4.87 -9.93
N LYS A 248 3.64 4.12 -8.96
CA LYS A 248 4.20 2.79 -8.63
C LYS A 248 4.28 1.81 -9.81
N GLY A 249 3.46 2.01 -10.86
CA GLY A 249 3.47 1.15 -12.04
C GLY A 249 4.42 1.59 -13.15
N CYS A 250 4.75 2.89 -13.24
CA CYS A 250 5.60 3.37 -14.33
C CYS A 250 7.08 3.01 -14.12
N VAL A 251 7.58 3.03 -12.89
CA VAL A 251 8.99 2.66 -12.60
C VAL A 251 9.19 1.15 -12.62
N ALA A 252 8.19 0.37 -12.16
CA ALA A 252 8.26 -1.10 -12.21
C ALA A 252 8.22 -1.68 -13.64
N ALA A 253 7.79 -0.91 -14.63
CA ALA A 253 7.79 -1.34 -16.04
C ALA A 253 9.14 -1.09 -16.74
N PHE A 254 10.07 -0.36 -16.11
CA PHE A 254 11.38 0.00 -16.66
C PHE A 254 12.57 -0.63 -15.88
N LEU A 255 12.30 -1.40 -14.81
CA LEU A 255 13.26 -2.22 -14.08
C LEU A 255 12.99 -3.70 -14.35
#